data_e3b220cec3f0f549e30908d148f6dcab
#
_entry.id   e3b220cec3f0f549e30908d148f6dcab
#
_cell.length_a   1.000
_cell.length_b   1.000
_cell.length_c   1.000
_cell.angle_alpha   90.00
_cell.angle_beta   90.00
_cell.angle_gamma   90.00
#
_symmetry.space_group_name_H-M   'P 1'
#
loop_
_entity.id
_entity.type
_entity.pdbx_description
1 polymer ?
#
loop_
_entity_poly.entity_id
_entity_poly.type
_entity_poly.pdbx_seq_one_letter_code
_entity_poly.pdbx_strand_id
1 'polypeptide(L)'
;MGVFAALLALLLGGCAAHLTPAGPPIGPARRDAAAFVMPDGTRLPYRVWRPEGQPWAVVLALHGMNDSRDAWTIPGPAFAAAGIEVIGPDQRGFGATADRGFWPGRRTLVADAATMARLLAARHPHAKLFLMADSMGAAVLMCLASEPDAPKVAGYVLVSPAVWGEARMTWAERAGLWVMVHAVPGLTVGGGGLHIRASDNLAALEALGRDPLTLLRTRWDAVGGLVRLMGAAARTAPHLPPDMLILYGGKDELIPPRAIRAIWRALPHPGPRIAYYPDDYHLMLRDLERTVPIGDILAWMRDQSAPLPSRAGRLAWAWLQGAPGSPAGRFASSRDSLTTARDSP
;
A
#
# COMPACT_ATOMS: atom_id res chain seq x y z
N MET A 1 33.25 -37.79 -4.66
CA MET A 1 31.82 -37.49 -4.63
C MET A 1 31.37 -36.82 -3.31
N GLY A 2 31.95 -37.14 -2.15
CA GLY A 2 31.54 -36.58 -0.87
C GLY A 2 31.79 -35.07 -0.66
N VAL A 3 32.92 -34.54 -1.14
CA VAL A 3 33.27 -33.11 -0.98
C VAL A 3 32.39 -32.19 -1.84
N PHE A 4 31.98 -32.63 -3.03
CA PHE A 4 31.06 -31.87 -3.91
C PHE A 4 29.63 -31.83 -3.34
N ALA A 5 29.17 -32.91 -2.74
CA ALA A 5 27.87 -32.97 -2.06
C ALA A 5 27.85 -32.12 -0.79
N ALA A 6 28.95 -32.07 -0.02
CA ALA A 6 29.08 -31.23 1.18
C ALA A 6 29.17 -29.73 0.82
N LEU A 7 29.89 -29.37 -0.26
CA LEU A 7 29.91 -27.99 -0.77
C LEU A 7 28.54 -27.55 -1.31
N LEU A 8 27.83 -28.42 -2.01
CA LEU A 8 26.48 -28.16 -2.49
C LEU A 8 25.47 -28.01 -1.34
N ALA A 9 25.60 -28.83 -0.28
CA ALA A 9 24.78 -28.72 0.93
C ALA A 9 25.07 -27.44 1.73
N LEU A 10 26.33 -26.99 1.79
CA LEU A 10 26.75 -25.73 2.40
C LEU A 10 26.24 -24.52 1.60
N LEU A 11 26.24 -24.60 0.26
CA LEU A 11 25.67 -23.57 -0.61
C LEU A 11 24.14 -23.50 -0.53
N LEU A 12 23.46 -24.62 -0.29
CA LEU A 12 21.99 -24.67 -0.11
C LEU A 12 21.54 -24.26 1.29
N GLY A 13 22.37 -24.43 2.32
CA GLY A 13 22.07 -24.03 3.69
C GLY A 13 22.12 -22.52 3.95
N GLY A 14 22.81 -21.75 3.08
CA GLY A 14 22.99 -20.31 3.24
C GLY A 14 21.93 -19.42 2.58
N CYS A 15 20.98 -20.00 1.84
CA CYS A 15 20.04 -19.26 0.98
C CYS A 15 18.58 -19.26 1.46
N ALA A 16 18.31 -19.55 2.73
CA ALA A 16 16.94 -19.44 3.26
C ALA A 16 16.49 -17.98 3.38
N ALA A 17 15.26 -17.68 2.95
CA ALA A 17 14.66 -16.37 3.16
C ALA A 17 14.59 -16.07 4.68
N HIS A 18 15.09 -14.90 5.07
CA HIS A 18 15.09 -14.49 6.48
C HIS A 18 13.81 -13.67 6.75
N LEU A 19 12.89 -14.28 7.50
CA LEU A 19 11.67 -13.63 7.96
C LEU A 19 11.83 -13.25 9.44
N THR A 20 11.25 -12.11 9.81
CA THR A 20 11.23 -11.62 11.20
C THR A 20 9.77 -11.49 11.70
N PRO A 21 9.02 -12.61 11.82
CA PRO A 21 7.65 -12.57 12.31
C PRO A 21 7.60 -12.08 13.76
N ALA A 22 6.38 -11.74 14.23
CA ALA A 22 6.18 -11.41 15.63
C ALA A 22 6.63 -12.58 16.53
N GLY A 23 7.34 -12.25 17.59
CA GLY A 23 7.71 -13.19 18.65
C GLY A 23 6.51 -13.58 19.53
N PRO A 24 6.72 -14.48 20.52
CA PRO A 24 5.71 -14.80 21.51
C PRO A 24 5.35 -13.56 22.34
N PRO A 25 4.10 -13.43 22.82
CA PRO A 25 3.69 -12.33 23.67
C PRO A 25 4.48 -12.30 24.97
N ILE A 26 5.01 -11.14 25.35
CA ILE A 26 5.70 -10.89 26.62
C ILE A 26 4.93 -9.90 27.51
N GLY A 27 3.87 -9.29 26.98
CA GLY A 27 3.03 -8.36 27.72
C GLY A 27 1.89 -7.79 26.87
N PRO A 28 0.99 -6.97 27.47
CA PRO A 28 -0.08 -6.33 26.74
C PRO A 28 0.47 -5.28 25.79
N ALA A 29 -0.18 -5.16 24.61
CA ALA A 29 0.10 -4.08 23.71
C ALA A 29 -0.26 -2.73 24.35
N ARG A 30 0.53 -1.69 24.05
CA ARG A 30 0.29 -0.32 24.55
C ARG A 30 0.81 0.73 23.57
N ARG A 31 0.33 1.94 23.72
CA ARG A 31 0.90 3.12 23.07
C ARG A 31 1.58 3.99 24.11
N ASP A 32 2.86 4.26 23.92
CA ASP A 32 3.59 5.27 24.70
C ASP A 32 3.74 6.60 23.91
N ALA A 33 4.52 7.54 24.41
CA ALA A 33 4.70 8.85 23.77
C ALA A 33 5.42 8.80 22.41
N ALA A 34 6.17 7.72 22.11
CA ALA A 34 7.05 7.62 20.95
C ALA A 34 6.73 6.44 20.02
N ALA A 35 6.08 5.39 20.53
CA ALA A 35 5.85 4.17 19.78
C ALA A 35 4.56 3.43 20.21
N PHE A 36 4.03 2.63 19.30
CA PHE A 36 3.21 1.49 19.68
C PHE A 36 4.15 0.37 20.11
N VAL A 37 3.85 -0.27 21.22
CA VAL A 37 4.57 -1.45 21.73
C VAL A 37 3.67 -2.64 21.52
N MET A 38 4.09 -3.55 20.66
CA MET A 38 3.34 -4.76 20.31
C MET A 38 3.41 -5.81 21.44
N PRO A 39 2.57 -6.85 21.44
CA PRO A 39 2.57 -7.87 22.49
C PRO A 39 3.94 -8.56 22.71
N ASP A 40 4.74 -8.71 21.64
CA ASP A 40 6.09 -9.29 21.66
C ASP A 40 7.18 -8.27 22.08
N GLY A 41 6.78 -7.08 22.55
CA GLY A 41 7.69 -6.01 22.94
C GLY A 41 8.25 -5.17 21.79
N THR A 42 7.98 -5.52 20.53
CA THR A 42 8.45 -4.75 19.38
C THR A 42 7.87 -3.33 19.41
N ARG A 43 8.76 -2.36 19.21
CA ARG A 43 8.42 -0.93 19.18
C ARG A 43 8.24 -0.49 17.74
N LEU A 44 7.08 0.10 17.45
CA LEU A 44 6.74 0.72 16.17
C LEU A 44 6.64 2.23 16.37
N PRO A 45 7.73 2.99 16.13
CA PRO A 45 7.74 4.44 16.29
C PRO A 45 6.69 5.09 15.39
N TYR A 46 6.12 6.21 15.82
CA TYR A 46 5.12 6.92 15.03
C TYR A 46 5.33 8.43 15.03
N ARG A 47 4.73 9.11 14.06
CA ARG A 47 4.55 10.57 14.02
C ARG A 47 3.06 10.89 14.12
N VAL A 48 2.74 12.05 14.69
CA VAL A 48 1.36 12.53 14.85
C VAL A 48 1.23 13.93 14.30
N TRP A 49 0.19 14.15 13.52
CA TRP A 49 -0.31 15.47 13.12
C TRP A 49 -1.63 15.70 13.84
N ARG A 50 -1.67 16.72 14.69
CA ARG A 50 -2.81 17.03 15.55
C ARG A 50 -3.58 18.24 15.04
N PRO A 51 -4.91 18.20 15.05
CA PRO A 51 -5.72 19.38 14.82
C PRO A 51 -5.65 20.35 16.00
N GLU A 52 -6.11 21.56 15.78
CA GLU A 52 -6.47 22.45 16.87
C GLU A 52 -7.74 21.94 17.54
N GLY A 53 -7.71 21.74 18.85
CA GLY A 53 -8.84 21.21 19.63
C GLY A 53 -9.03 19.70 19.53
N GLN A 54 -10.26 19.26 19.86
CA GLN A 54 -10.59 17.84 19.87
C GLN A 54 -10.83 17.31 18.46
N PRO A 55 -10.19 16.19 18.06
CA PRO A 55 -10.41 15.61 16.74
C PRO A 55 -11.80 15.00 16.63
N TRP A 56 -12.52 15.29 15.52
CA TRP A 56 -13.75 14.58 15.20
C TRP A 56 -13.48 13.18 14.61
N ALA A 57 -12.30 12.98 14.08
CA ALA A 57 -11.81 11.69 13.57
C ALA A 57 -10.32 11.49 13.87
N VAL A 58 -9.95 10.22 13.96
CA VAL A 58 -8.56 9.75 14.09
C VAL A 58 -8.26 8.84 12.92
N VAL A 59 -7.08 9.00 12.32
CA VAL A 59 -6.60 8.18 11.21
C VAL A 59 -5.34 7.43 11.63
N LEU A 60 -5.36 6.10 11.58
CA LEU A 60 -4.17 5.28 11.54
C LEU A 60 -3.70 5.21 10.08
N ALA A 61 -2.52 5.74 9.78
CA ALA A 61 -2.03 5.94 8.43
C ALA A 61 -0.80 5.05 8.15
N LEU A 62 -0.95 3.97 7.36
CA LEU A 62 0.11 3.00 7.06
C LEU A 62 0.82 3.37 5.75
N HIS A 63 2.14 3.40 5.77
CA HIS A 63 2.98 3.75 4.62
C HIS A 63 3.18 2.58 3.64
N GLY A 64 3.71 2.88 2.44
CA GLY A 64 4.08 1.92 1.40
C GLY A 64 5.38 1.16 1.69
N MET A 65 5.75 0.26 0.76
CA MET A 65 7.00 -0.50 0.82
C MET A 65 8.20 0.44 0.86
N ASN A 66 9.17 0.13 1.72
CA ASN A 66 10.42 0.87 1.88
C ASN A 66 10.31 2.31 2.45
N ASP A 67 9.11 2.79 2.69
CA ASP A 67 8.84 4.10 3.26
C ASP A 67 8.80 4.02 4.80
N SER A 68 8.35 5.07 5.45
CA SER A 68 8.33 5.22 6.90
C SER A 68 7.12 6.04 7.35
N ARG A 69 7.03 6.32 8.65
CA ARG A 69 6.09 7.29 9.23
C ARG A 69 6.12 8.66 8.55
N ASP A 70 7.22 9.01 7.86
CA ASP A 70 7.40 10.29 7.18
C ASP A 70 6.68 10.37 5.82
N ALA A 71 6.09 9.25 5.36
CA ALA A 71 5.14 9.20 4.24
C ALA A 71 4.03 10.25 4.34
N TRP A 72 3.62 10.56 5.54
CA TRP A 72 2.48 11.42 5.84
C TRP A 72 2.86 12.88 6.13
N THR A 73 4.14 13.26 5.98
CA THR A 73 4.63 14.62 6.24
C THR A 73 3.97 15.67 5.35
N ILE A 74 3.66 15.32 4.08
CA ILE A 74 2.96 16.22 3.15
C ILE A 74 1.43 16.20 3.39
N PRO A 75 0.72 15.05 3.38
CA PRO A 75 -0.74 15.04 3.54
C PRO A 75 -1.21 15.22 4.99
N GLY A 76 -0.42 14.83 5.98
CA GLY A 76 -0.81 14.89 7.40
C GLY A 76 -1.28 16.26 7.88
N PRO A 77 -0.56 17.37 7.59
CA PRO A 77 -1.02 18.71 7.94
C PRO A 77 -2.38 19.10 7.36
N ALA A 78 -2.71 18.67 6.13
CA ALA A 78 -4.00 18.96 5.50
C ALA A 78 -5.15 18.27 6.23
N PHE A 79 -4.97 17.02 6.65
CA PHE A 79 -5.95 16.31 7.47
C PHE A 79 -6.07 16.93 8.87
N ALA A 80 -4.94 17.32 9.50
CA ALA A 80 -4.97 17.99 10.79
C ALA A 80 -5.73 19.33 10.73
N ALA A 81 -5.51 20.15 9.70
CA ALA A 81 -6.25 21.39 9.46
C ALA A 81 -7.77 21.15 9.28
N ALA A 82 -8.18 19.95 8.83
CA ALA A 82 -9.57 19.55 8.69
C ALA A 82 -10.19 18.96 9.99
N GLY A 83 -9.45 19.00 11.12
CA GLY A 83 -9.93 18.53 12.42
C GLY A 83 -9.71 17.02 12.66
N ILE A 84 -8.73 16.40 11.98
CA ILE A 84 -8.43 14.96 12.06
C ILE A 84 -7.06 14.76 12.68
N GLU A 85 -6.95 13.92 13.72
CA GLU A 85 -5.63 13.48 14.20
C GLU A 85 -5.13 12.34 13.31
N VAL A 86 -3.95 12.52 12.70
CA VAL A 86 -3.29 11.49 11.87
C VAL A 86 -2.12 10.89 12.64
N ILE A 87 -2.09 9.57 12.74
CA ILE A 87 -1.01 8.81 13.37
C ILE A 87 -0.39 7.89 12.31
N GLY A 88 0.85 8.20 11.90
CA GLY A 88 1.64 7.41 10.96
C GLY A 88 2.71 6.60 11.70
N PRO A 89 2.57 5.29 11.88
CA PRO A 89 3.63 4.44 12.44
C PRO A 89 4.63 4.00 11.38
N ASP A 90 5.86 3.71 11.80
CA ASP A 90 6.73 2.81 11.05
C ASP A 90 6.18 1.39 11.16
N GLN A 91 5.88 0.76 10.06
CA GLN A 91 5.48 -0.64 10.05
C GLN A 91 6.70 -1.53 10.35
N ARG A 92 6.49 -2.68 11.00
CA ARG A 92 7.56 -3.64 11.32
C ARG A 92 8.40 -3.97 10.08
N GLY A 93 9.72 -3.94 10.21
CA GLY A 93 10.68 -4.13 9.14
C GLY A 93 11.02 -2.86 8.35
N PHE A 94 10.40 -1.71 8.69
CA PHE A 94 10.60 -0.43 8.00
C PHE A 94 10.90 0.72 8.97
N GLY A 95 11.28 1.88 8.42
CA GLY A 95 11.54 3.09 9.17
C GLY A 95 12.63 2.91 10.24
N ALA A 96 12.32 3.21 11.49
CA ALA A 96 13.22 3.06 12.64
C ALA A 96 12.91 1.81 13.50
N THR A 97 12.28 0.79 12.94
CA THR A 97 12.04 -0.47 13.65
C THR A 97 13.31 -1.32 13.76
N ALA A 98 13.39 -2.22 14.76
CA ALA A 98 14.58 -3.02 15.05
C ALA A 98 15.04 -3.88 13.85
N ASP A 99 14.08 -4.55 13.18
CA ASP A 99 14.36 -5.47 12.07
C ASP A 99 14.23 -4.80 10.69
N ARG A 100 14.69 -3.55 10.61
CA ARG A 100 14.63 -2.75 9.39
C ARG A 100 15.30 -3.47 8.21
N GLY A 101 14.57 -3.61 7.10
CA GLY A 101 15.03 -4.26 5.86
C GLY A 101 14.67 -5.74 5.79
N PHE A 102 14.16 -6.35 6.87
CA PHE A 102 13.68 -7.72 6.87
C PHE A 102 12.15 -7.78 6.76
N TRP A 103 11.66 -8.82 6.10
CA TRP A 103 10.23 -8.99 5.89
C TRP A 103 9.55 -9.66 7.10
N PRO A 104 8.57 -8.99 7.76
CA PRO A 104 7.94 -9.55 8.95
C PRO A 104 6.85 -10.59 8.65
N GLY A 105 6.45 -10.70 7.39
CA GLY A 105 5.33 -11.55 6.98
C GLY A 105 3.97 -10.84 7.03
N ARG A 106 3.07 -11.28 6.14
CA ARG A 106 1.72 -10.72 6.03
C ARG A 106 0.94 -10.77 7.34
N ARG A 107 0.94 -11.94 8.01
CA ARG A 107 0.19 -12.14 9.26
C ARG A 107 0.61 -11.15 10.34
N THR A 108 1.92 -10.91 10.47
CA THR A 108 2.48 -9.96 11.43
C THR A 108 2.05 -8.53 11.12
N LEU A 109 2.17 -8.08 9.85
CA LEU A 109 1.74 -6.74 9.46
C LEU A 109 0.25 -6.50 9.71
N VAL A 110 -0.60 -7.47 9.39
CA VAL A 110 -2.04 -7.41 9.64
C VAL A 110 -2.35 -7.37 11.14
N ALA A 111 -1.70 -8.22 11.95
CA ALA A 111 -1.90 -8.26 13.39
C ALA A 111 -1.41 -6.98 14.09
N ASP A 112 -0.27 -6.42 13.66
CA ASP A 112 0.24 -5.14 14.17
C ASP A 112 -0.75 -4.00 13.84
N ALA A 113 -1.27 -3.93 12.60
CA ALA A 113 -2.27 -2.94 12.20
C ALA A 113 -3.57 -3.07 13.01
N ALA A 114 -4.07 -4.28 13.22
CA ALA A 114 -5.24 -4.55 14.06
C ALA A 114 -5.02 -4.10 15.51
N THR A 115 -3.85 -4.39 16.05
CA THR A 115 -3.47 -4.02 17.43
C THR A 115 -3.42 -2.50 17.59
N MET A 116 -2.75 -1.79 16.66
CA MET A 116 -2.68 -0.33 16.66
C MET A 116 -4.07 0.31 16.55
N ALA A 117 -4.93 -0.22 15.67
CA ALA A 117 -6.30 0.26 15.51
C ALA A 117 -7.12 0.09 16.80
N ARG A 118 -7.03 -1.06 17.47
CA ARG A 118 -7.72 -1.29 18.76
C ARG A 118 -7.23 -0.34 19.86
N LEU A 119 -5.91 -0.10 19.93
CA LEU A 119 -5.33 0.87 20.89
C LEU A 119 -5.83 2.30 20.63
N LEU A 120 -5.95 2.70 19.36
CA LEU A 120 -6.47 4.02 19.01
C LEU A 120 -7.98 4.14 19.28
N ALA A 121 -8.79 3.11 18.97
CA ALA A 121 -10.21 3.08 19.28
C ALA A 121 -10.46 3.24 20.79
N ALA A 122 -9.69 2.52 21.61
CA ALA A 122 -9.78 2.62 23.08
C ALA A 122 -9.35 4.01 23.61
N ARG A 123 -8.39 4.66 22.96
CA ARG A 123 -7.88 5.98 23.36
C ARG A 123 -8.80 7.14 22.95
N HIS A 124 -9.56 6.96 21.85
CA HIS A 124 -10.39 7.99 21.25
C HIS A 124 -11.86 7.52 21.10
N PRO A 125 -12.56 7.22 22.22
CA PRO A 125 -13.89 6.59 22.17
C PRO A 125 -14.97 7.48 21.55
N HIS A 126 -14.74 8.80 21.44
CA HIS A 126 -15.68 9.77 20.89
C HIS A 126 -15.33 10.23 19.47
N ALA A 127 -14.18 9.84 18.93
CA ALA A 127 -13.77 10.17 17.56
C ALA A 127 -14.02 8.99 16.60
N LYS A 128 -14.39 9.28 15.35
CA LYS A 128 -14.47 8.26 14.31
C LYS A 128 -13.07 7.76 13.98
N LEU A 129 -12.81 6.45 14.09
CA LEU A 129 -11.54 5.87 13.68
C LEU A 129 -11.60 5.46 12.21
N PHE A 130 -10.67 5.95 11.40
CA PHE A 130 -10.44 5.50 10.03
C PHE A 130 -9.06 4.85 9.90
N LEU A 131 -8.94 3.86 9.01
CA LEU A 131 -7.65 3.31 8.61
C LEU A 131 -7.36 3.80 7.19
N MET A 132 -6.23 4.46 7.01
CA MET A 132 -5.77 4.96 5.71
C MET A 132 -4.43 4.35 5.39
N ALA A 133 -4.19 4.02 4.12
CA ALA A 133 -2.88 3.51 3.72
C ALA A 133 -2.60 3.73 2.24
N ASP A 134 -1.32 3.82 1.90
CA ASP A 134 -0.85 3.77 0.53
C ASP A 134 -0.16 2.44 0.19
N SER A 135 -0.22 2.05 -1.07
CA SER A 135 0.55 0.96 -1.68
C SER A 135 0.54 -0.35 -0.85
N MET A 136 1.69 -0.76 -0.29
CA MET A 136 1.83 -1.94 0.57
C MET A 136 0.91 -1.86 1.79
N GLY A 137 0.86 -0.71 2.46
CA GLY A 137 -0.03 -0.50 3.61
C GLY A 137 -1.49 -0.72 3.25
N ALA A 138 -1.92 -0.28 2.05
CA ALA A 138 -3.26 -0.54 1.55
C ALA A 138 -3.54 -2.03 1.33
N ALA A 139 -2.55 -2.80 0.86
CA ALA A 139 -2.66 -4.26 0.77
C ALA A 139 -2.79 -4.92 2.16
N VAL A 140 -2.09 -4.38 3.18
CA VAL A 140 -2.26 -4.82 4.59
C VAL A 140 -3.69 -4.56 5.06
N LEU A 141 -4.24 -3.35 4.80
CA LEU A 141 -5.60 -3.01 5.19
C LEU A 141 -6.67 -3.82 4.45
N MET A 142 -6.46 -4.18 3.17
CA MET A 142 -7.37 -5.10 2.45
C MET A 142 -7.42 -6.46 3.15
N CYS A 143 -6.26 -7.01 3.54
CA CYS A 143 -6.20 -8.25 4.29
C CYS A 143 -6.88 -8.11 5.66
N LEU A 144 -6.61 -7.01 6.39
CA LEU A 144 -7.20 -6.75 7.70
C LEU A 144 -8.72 -6.65 7.66
N ALA A 145 -9.25 -5.88 6.70
CA ALA A 145 -10.70 -5.67 6.55
C ALA A 145 -11.48 -6.97 6.26
N SER A 146 -10.78 -8.03 5.83
CA SER A 146 -11.35 -9.35 5.54
C SER A 146 -11.16 -10.37 6.66
N GLU A 147 -10.48 -10.00 7.76
CA GLU A 147 -10.36 -10.89 8.93
C GLU A 147 -11.67 -10.88 9.74
N PRO A 148 -12.10 -12.04 10.26
CA PRO A 148 -13.35 -12.14 11.02
C PRO A 148 -13.39 -11.27 12.27
N ASP A 149 -12.23 -11.00 12.88
CA ASP A 149 -12.04 -10.19 14.08
C ASP A 149 -11.45 -8.80 13.77
N ALA A 150 -11.64 -8.31 12.55
CA ALA A 150 -11.21 -6.97 12.15
C ALA A 150 -11.72 -5.91 13.15
N PRO A 151 -10.90 -4.92 13.55
CA PRO A 151 -11.33 -3.86 14.44
C PRO A 151 -12.47 -3.05 13.81
N LYS A 152 -13.46 -2.68 14.64
CA LYS A 152 -14.53 -1.80 14.20
C LYS A 152 -13.99 -0.40 13.93
N VAL A 153 -14.17 0.07 12.71
CA VAL A 153 -13.73 1.38 12.24
C VAL A 153 -14.85 2.10 11.49
N ALA A 154 -14.71 3.40 11.33
CA ALA A 154 -15.67 4.19 10.56
C ALA A 154 -15.49 4.02 9.04
N GLY A 155 -14.32 3.56 8.61
CA GLY A 155 -14.05 3.25 7.21
C GLY A 155 -12.56 3.10 6.90
N TYR A 156 -12.30 2.68 5.66
CA TYR A 156 -10.96 2.44 5.13
C TYR A 156 -10.70 3.33 3.90
N VAL A 157 -9.50 3.92 3.82
CA VAL A 157 -9.04 4.68 2.65
C VAL A 157 -7.80 4.00 2.09
N LEU A 158 -7.90 3.46 0.88
CA LEU A 158 -6.84 2.72 0.20
C LEU A 158 -6.33 3.53 -1.00
N VAL A 159 -5.11 3.99 -0.93
CA VAL A 159 -4.47 4.82 -1.96
C VAL A 159 -3.52 3.96 -2.78
N SER A 160 -3.74 3.86 -4.08
CA SER A 160 -2.91 3.08 -5.02
C SER A 160 -2.55 1.67 -4.49
N PRO A 161 -3.54 0.84 -4.08
CA PRO A 161 -3.26 -0.38 -3.34
C PRO A 161 -2.36 -1.36 -4.12
N ALA A 162 -1.38 -1.93 -3.42
CA ALA A 162 -0.47 -2.91 -4.00
C ALA A 162 -1.18 -4.27 -4.17
N VAL A 163 -1.66 -4.54 -5.40
CA VAL A 163 -2.49 -5.71 -5.73
C VAL A 163 -1.97 -6.52 -6.92
N TRP A 164 -0.72 -6.31 -7.32
CA TRP A 164 -0.09 -7.03 -8.42
C TRP A 164 0.68 -8.27 -7.91
N GLY A 165 -0.06 -9.29 -7.45
CA GLY A 165 0.50 -10.55 -6.97
C GLY A 165 0.84 -11.54 -8.09
N GLU A 166 1.47 -12.67 -7.72
CA GLU A 166 2.00 -13.72 -8.62
C GLU A 166 1.01 -14.19 -9.70
N ALA A 167 -0.28 -14.29 -9.36
CA ALA A 167 -1.30 -14.72 -10.31
C ALA A 167 -1.48 -13.79 -11.52
N ARG A 168 -0.96 -12.56 -11.44
CA ARG A 168 -1.02 -11.53 -12.49
C ARG A 168 0.33 -11.25 -13.14
N MET A 169 1.37 -11.96 -12.72
CA MET A 169 2.70 -11.94 -13.33
C MET A 169 2.77 -12.94 -14.49
N THR A 170 3.59 -12.64 -15.49
CA THR A 170 3.94 -13.59 -16.53
C THR A 170 4.72 -14.77 -15.94
N TRP A 171 4.81 -15.88 -16.69
CA TRP A 171 5.60 -17.04 -16.23
C TRP A 171 7.08 -16.69 -16.04
N ALA A 172 7.65 -15.84 -16.90
CA ALA A 172 9.03 -15.40 -16.81
C ALA A 172 9.29 -14.54 -15.57
N GLU A 173 8.41 -13.59 -15.26
CA GLU A 173 8.46 -12.78 -14.04
C GLU A 173 8.40 -13.66 -12.78
N ARG A 174 7.49 -14.66 -12.76
CA ARG A 174 7.38 -15.61 -11.63
C ARG A 174 8.62 -16.48 -11.49
N ALA A 175 9.15 -17.02 -12.60
CA ALA A 175 10.36 -17.83 -12.58
C ALA A 175 11.57 -16.99 -12.11
N GLY A 176 11.74 -15.79 -12.62
CA GLY A 176 12.78 -14.86 -12.20
C GLY A 176 12.70 -14.52 -10.71
N LEU A 177 11.52 -14.16 -10.23
CA LEU A 177 11.28 -13.89 -8.81
C LEU A 177 11.61 -15.13 -7.96
N TRP A 178 11.13 -16.30 -8.38
CA TRP A 178 11.39 -17.56 -7.67
C TRP A 178 12.89 -17.83 -7.53
N VAL A 179 13.65 -17.71 -8.62
CA VAL A 179 15.11 -17.88 -8.61
C VAL A 179 15.75 -16.90 -7.64
N MET A 180 15.43 -15.61 -7.72
CA MET A 180 16.04 -14.58 -6.87
C MET A 180 15.71 -14.80 -5.38
N VAL A 181 14.49 -15.17 -5.06
CA VAL A 181 14.04 -15.41 -3.66
C VAL A 181 14.68 -16.67 -3.07
N HIS A 182 14.97 -17.69 -3.89
CA HIS A 182 15.53 -18.97 -3.39
C HIS A 182 17.05 -19.06 -3.52
N ALA A 183 17.64 -18.49 -4.58
CA ALA A 183 19.08 -18.55 -4.79
C ALA A 183 19.83 -17.46 -4.01
N VAL A 184 19.29 -16.22 -3.96
CA VAL A 184 19.98 -15.05 -3.38
C VAL A 184 19.04 -14.16 -2.57
N PRO A 185 18.28 -14.71 -1.58
CA PRO A 185 17.24 -13.99 -0.85
C PRO A 185 17.74 -12.71 -0.16
N GLY A 186 18.98 -12.73 0.33
CA GLY A 186 19.61 -11.61 1.02
C GLY A 186 20.21 -10.54 0.08
N LEU A 187 20.34 -10.82 -1.21
CA LEU A 187 20.79 -9.81 -2.15
C LEU A 187 19.77 -8.68 -2.24
N THR A 188 20.27 -7.43 -2.31
CA THR A 188 19.40 -6.26 -2.36
C THR A 188 19.31 -5.68 -3.76
N VAL A 189 18.11 -5.29 -4.15
CA VAL A 189 17.82 -4.53 -5.38
C VAL A 189 17.41 -3.10 -5.00
N GLY A 190 17.88 -2.14 -5.79
CA GLY A 190 17.49 -0.73 -5.67
C GLY A 190 16.71 -0.27 -6.89
N GLY A 191 15.87 0.74 -6.74
CA GLY A 191 15.09 1.33 -7.85
C GLY A 191 15.91 2.19 -8.83
N GLY A 192 17.19 2.48 -8.55
CA GLY A 192 18.00 3.46 -9.27
C GLY A 192 18.32 3.15 -10.74
N GLY A 193 17.91 2.00 -11.28
CA GLY A 193 18.04 1.67 -12.70
C GLY A 193 16.72 1.64 -13.47
N LEU A 194 15.61 1.77 -12.80
CA LEU A 194 14.27 1.80 -13.39
C LEU A 194 13.80 3.25 -13.43
N HIS A 195 13.50 3.76 -14.63
CA HIS A 195 12.93 5.11 -14.81
C HIS A 195 11.44 5.12 -14.42
N ILE A 196 11.12 4.63 -13.21
CA ILE A 196 9.75 4.60 -12.67
C ILE A 196 9.49 5.92 -11.97
N ARG A 197 8.46 6.62 -12.41
CA ARG A 197 8.01 7.87 -11.81
C ARG A 197 6.88 7.61 -10.82
N ALA A 198 7.19 7.74 -9.53
CA ALA A 198 6.21 7.51 -8.47
C ALA A 198 5.35 8.74 -8.15
N SER A 199 5.80 9.97 -8.54
CA SER A 199 5.12 11.26 -8.33
C SER A 199 5.59 12.29 -9.35
N ASP A 200 4.80 13.32 -9.65
CA ASP A 200 5.23 14.48 -10.40
C ASP A 200 5.87 15.56 -9.52
N ASN A 201 5.80 15.43 -8.21
CA ASN A 201 6.43 16.30 -7.24
C ASN A 201 7.90 15.88 -7.00
N LEU A 202 8.80 16.44 -7.80
CA LEU A 202 10.23 16.12 -7.70
C LEU A 202 10.82 16.42 -6.33
N ALA A 203 10.40 17.51 -5.67
CA ALA A 203 10.86 17.84 -4.33
C ALA A 203 10.46 16.77 -3.29
N ALA A 204 9.27 16.20 -3.43
CA ALA A 204 8.83 15.08 -2.59
C ALA A 204 9.65 13.80 -2.85
N LEU A 205 9.99 13.51 -4.11
CA LEU A 205 10.84 12.36 -4.47
C LEU A 205 12.27 12.53 -3.96
N GLU A 206 12.84 13.74 -4.06
CA GLU A 206 14.16 14.05 -3.50
C GLU A 206 14.17 13.93 -1.97
N ALA A 207 13.14 14.45 -1.30
CA ALA A 207 13.00 14.33 0.15
C ALA A 207 12.94 12.86 0.57
N LEU A 208 12.13 12.04 -0.12
CA LEU A 208 12.03 10.60 0.09
C LEU A 208 13.38 9.89 -0.09
N GLY A 209 14.15 10.25 -1.12
CA GLY A 209 15.47 9.67 -1.40
C GLY A 209 16.55 10.08 -0.39
N ARG A 210 16.37 11.20 0.32
CA ARG A 210 17.30 11.70 1.36
C ARG A 210 16.89 11.31 2.78
N ASP A 211 15.66 10.83 2.95
CA ASP A 211 15.14 10.43 4.26
C ASP A 211 15.90 9.21 4.79
N PRO A 212 16.59 9.31 5.95
CA PRO A 212 17.32 8.19 6.54
C PRO A 212 16.42 7.04 6.96
N LEU A 213 15.12 7.24 7.08
CA LEU A 213 14.14 6.20 7.38
C LEU A 213 13.70 5.41 6.14
N THR A 214 13.88 5.94 4.95
CA THR A 214 13.58 5.27 3.68
C THR A 214 14.60 4.17 3.39
N LEU A 215 14.13 3.01 2.93
CA LEU A 215 14.97 1.92 2.45
C LEU A 215 15.21 2.09 0.95
N LEU A 216 16.43 2.47 0.55
CA LEU A 216 16.79 2.65 -0.86
C LEU A 216 17.07 1.32 -1.57
N ARG A 217 17.23 0.25 -0.82
CA ARG A 217 17.50 -1.10 -1.35
C ARG A 217 16.65 -2.14 -0.62
N THR A 218 16.10 -3.07 -1.37
CA THR A 218 15.18 -4.11 -0.87
C THR A 218 15.79 -5.48 -1.06
N ARG A 219 15.75 -6.32 -0.05
CA ARG A 219 16.13 -7.72 -0.11
C ARG A 219 15.15 -8.50 -1.00
N TRP A 220 15.63 -9.50 -1.74
CA TRP A 220 14.74 -10.30 -2.60
C TRP A 220 13.72 -11.12 -1.81
N ASP A 221 14.04 -11.58 -0.60
CA ASP A 221 13.05 -12.23 0.27
C ASP A 221 11.91 -11.27 0.67
N ALA A 222 12.21 -9.99 0.89
CA ALA A 222 11.21 -8.96 1.16
C ALA A 222 10.38 -8.63 -0.11
N VAL A 223 10.99 -8.58 -1.31
CA VAL A 223 10.27 -8.48 -2.59
C VAL A 223 9.29 -9.64 -2.76
N GLY A 224 9.74 -10.88 -2.55
CA GLY A 224 8.87 -12.06 -2.58
C GLY A 224 7.76 -12.01 -1.53
N GLY A 225 8.07 -11.48 -0.35
CA GLY A 225 7.09 -11.21 0.71
C GLY A 225 5.99 -10.24 0.29
N LEU A 226 6.39 -9.11 -0.33
CA LEU A 226 5.45 -8.13 -0.87
C LEU A 226 4.57 -8.74 -1.96
N VAL A 227 5.14 -9.48 -2.92
CA VAL A 227 4.36 -10.11 -4.01
C VAL A 227 3.31 -11.09 -3.45
N ARG A 228 3.67 -11.87 -2.42
CA ARG A 228 2.71 -12.74 -1.72
C ARG A 228 1.62 -11.95 -0.98
N LEU A 229 1.96 -10.82 -0.35
CA LEU A 229 0.99 -9.91 0.27
C LEU A 229 0.04 -9.34 -0.78
N MET A 230 0.56 -8.82 -1.91
CA MET A 230 -0.24 -8.30 -3.01
C MET A 230 -1.22 -9.35 -3.56
N GLY A 231 -0.77 -10.60 -3.70
CA GLY A 231 -1.63 -11.70 -4.11
C GLY A 231 -2.71 -12.03 -3.08
N ALA A 232 -2.39 -11.96 -1.80
CA ALA A 232 -3.37 -12.16 -0.73
C ALA A 232 -4.41 -11.04 -0.71
N ALA A 233 -3.99 -9.77 -0.76
CA ALA A 233 -4.87 -8.61 -0.83
C ALA A 233 -5.80 -8.66 -2.05
N ALA A 234 -5.26 -9.04 -3.23
CA ALA A 234 -6.06 -9.19 -4.43
C ALA A 234 -7.19 -10.24 -4.30
N ARG A 235 -6.97 -11.30 -3.53
CA ARG A 235 -7.99 -12.33 -3.29
C ARG A 235 -9.09 -11.89 -2.34
N THR A 236 -8.87 -10.87 -1.51
CA THR A 236 -9.92 -10.36 -0.60
C THR A 236 -10.95 -9.48 -1.30
N ALA A 237 -10.68 -9.01 -2.52
CA ALA A 237 -11.53 -8.05 -3.23
C ALA A 237 -13.04 -8.41 -3.23
N PRO A 238 -13.47 -9.68 -3.44
CA PRO A 238 -14.90 -10.04 -3.41
C PRO A 238 -15.57 -9.92 -2.04
N HIS A 239 -14.78 -9.75 -0.98
CA HIS A 239 -15.26 -9.77 0.41
C HIS A 239 -14.98 -8.46 1.15
N LEU A 240 -14.54 -7.40 0.45
CA LEU A 240 -14.26 -6.11 1.06
C LEU A 240 -15.56 -5.42 1.51
N PRO A 241 -15.55 -4.77 2.69
CA PRO A 241 -16.73 -4.09 3.22
C PRO A 241 -17.05 -2.81 2.43
N PRO A 242 -18.32 -2.33 2.47
CA PRO A 242 -18.76 -1.17 1.71
C PRO A 242 -18.21 0.16 2.23
N ASP A 243 -17.83 0.25 3.49
CA ASP A 243 -17.25 1.42 4.16
C ASP A 243 -15.76 1.62 3.77
N MET A 244 -15.48 1.53 2.48
CA MET A 244 -14.14 1.64 1.94
C MET A 244 -14.11 2.55 0.71
N LEU A 245 -13.08 3.42 0.62
CA LEU A 245 -12.75 4.24 -0.54
C LEU A 245 -11.42 3.77 -1.12
N ILE A 246 -11.40 3.42 -2.41
CA ILE A 246 -10.20 2.93 -3.11
C ILE A 246 -9.86 3.93 -4.22
N LEU A 247 -8.68 4.55 -4.13
CA LEU A 247 -8.18 5.55 -5.07
C LEU A 247 -7.10 4.94 -5.97
N TYR A 248 -7.07 5.39 -7.24
CA TYR A 248 -6.03 4.97 -8.18
C TYR A 248 -5.68 6.09 -9.16
N GLY A 249 -4.36 6.31 -9.35
CA GLY A 249 -3.79 7.27 -10.29
C GLY A 249 -3.60 6.68 -11.68
N GLY A 250 -3.99 7.43 -12.72
CA GLY A 250 -3.89 6.98 -14.11
C GLY A 250 -2.47 6.88 -14.65
N LYS A 251 -1.54 7.62 -14.03
CA LYS A 251 -0.10 7.61 -14.34
C LYS A 251 0.72 6.75 -13.36
N ASP A 252 0.06 5.86 -12.60
CA ASP A 252 0.75 4.91 -11.72
C ASP A 252 1.57 3.91 -12.54
N GLU A 253 2.91 4.00 -12.40
CA GLU A 253 3.86 3.13 -13.08
C GLU A 253 4.29 1.92 -12.22
N LEU A 254 3.91 1.88 -10.93
CA LEU A 254 4.25 0.79 -10.01
C LEU A 254 3.19 -0.32 -10.02
N ILE A 255 1.92 0.05 -10.01
CA ILE A 255 0.83 -0.91 -10.01
C ILE A 255 0.13 -0.88 -11.37
N PRO A 256 0.25 -1.96 -12.18
CA PRO A 256 -0.31 -1.97 -13.53
C PRO A 256 -1.82 -1.77 -13.54
N PRO A 257 -2.39 -0.97 -14.47
CA PRO A 257 -3.83 -0.72 -14.59
C PRO A 257 -4.66 -2.01 -14.65
N ARG A 258 -4.13 -3.07 -15.28
CA ARG A 258 -4.78 -4.38 -15.36
C ARG A 258 -5.04 -5.01 -13.99
N ALA A 259 -4.15 -4.79 -13.02
CA ALA A 259 -4.30 -5.33 -11.66
C ALA A 259 -5.43 -4.63 -10.92
N ILE A 260 -5.50 -3.31 -10.98
CA ILE A 260 -6.57 -2.50 -10.37
C ILE A 260 -7.93 -2.78 -11.00
N ARG A 261 -8.01 -2.84 -12.34
CA ARG A 261 -9.26 -3.20 -13.03
C ARG A 261 -9.79 -4.55 -12.60
N ALA A 262 -8.91 -5.54 -12.44
CA ALA A 262 -9.30 -6.86 -11.99
C ALA A 262 -9.86 -6.86 -10.56
N ILE A 263 -9.26 -6.06 -9.65
CA ILE A 263 -9.77 -5.87 -8.29
C ILE A 263 -11.13 -5.18 -8.31
N TRP A 264 -11.25 -4.04 -9.01
CA TRP A 264 -12.49 -3.26 -9.04
C TRP A 264 -13.66 -4.03 -9.64
N ARG A 265 -13.42 -4.90 -10.64
CA ARG A 265 -14.45 -5.79 -11.21
C ARG A 265 -14.88 -6.92 -10.26
N ALA A 266 -14.03 -7.25 -9.30
CA ALA A 266 -14.30 -8.30 -8.31
C ALA A 266 -14.95 -7.78 -7.02
N LEU A 267 -15.10 -6.45 -6.86
CA LEU A 267 -15.73 -5.86 -5.67
C LEU A 267 -17.21 -6.29 -5.56
N PRO A 268 -17.73 -6.47 -4.34
CA PRO A 268 -19.13 -6.79 -4.11
C PRO A 268 -20.06 -5.62 -4.48
N HIS A 269 -21.36 -5.90 -4.65
CA HIS A 269 -22.40 -4.91 -4.86
C HIS A 269 -23.53 -5.13 -3.83
N PRO A 270 -23.82 -4.15 -2.92
CA PRO A 270 -23.06 -2.90 -2.70
C PRO A 270 -21.66 -3.17 -2.15
N GLY A 271 -20.70 -2.31 -2.47
CA GLY A 271 -19.29 -2.50 -2.10
C GLY A 271 -18.51 -1.20 -2.00
N PRO A 272 -17.19 -1.32 -1.90
CA PRO A 272 -16.28 -0.19 -1.83
C PRO A 272 -16.53 0.86 -2.90
N ARG A 273 -16.38 2.13 -2.54
CA ARG A 273 -16.35 3.22 -3.50
C ARG A 273 -15.00 3.26 -4.19
N ILE A 274 -14.99 3.46 -5.49
CA ILE A 274 -13.78 3.58 -6.32
C ILE A 274 -13.62 5.00 -6.85
N ALA A 275 -12.38 5.49 -6.95
CA ALA A 275 -12.06 6.81 -7.46
C ALA A 275 -10.82 6.75 -8.37
N TYR A 276 -10.93 7.33 -9.58
CA TYR A 276 -9.88 7.35 -10.57
C TYR A 276 -9.44 8.78 -10.89
N TYR A 277 -8.14 9.01 -10.82
CA TYR A 277 -7.50 10.30 -11.06
C TYR A 277 -6.55 10.15 -12.26
N PRO A 278 -6.96 10.59 -13.47
CA PRO A 278 -6.23 10.32 -14.72
C PRO A 278 -4.80 10.82 -14.73
N ASP A 279 -4.54 11.92 -14.03
CA ASP A 279 -3.28 12.65 -14.07
C ASP A 279 -2.36 12.37 -12.87
N ASP A 280 -2.84 11.69 -11.84
CA ASP A 280 -2.09 11.36 -10.64
C ASP A 280 -1.21 10.13 -10.82
N TYR A 281 -0.10 10.12 -10.09
CA TYR A 281 0.88 9.03 -10.03
C TYR A 281 0.59 8.09 -8.84
N HIS A 282 1.56 7.23 -8.52
CA HIS A 282 1.44 6.27 -7.42
C HIS A 282 1.32 6.94 -6.05
N LEU A 283 2.17 7.95 -5.78
CA LEU A 283 2.18 8.69 -4.52
C LEU A 283 1.24 9.90 -4.57
N MET A 284 -0.01 9.70 -5.01
CA MET A 284 -0.97 10.76 -5.32
C MET A 284 -1.22 11.76 -4.18
N LEU A 285 -1.06 11.36 -2.91
CA LEU A 285 -1.18 12.28 -1.77
C LEU A 285 0.07 13.15 -1.58
N ARG A 286 1.10 12.96 -2.40
CA ARG A 286 2.34 13.77 -2.44
C ARG A 286 2.54 14.46 -3.78
N ASP A 287 1.69 14.19 -4.80
CA ASP A 287 1.70 14.83 -6.11
C ASP A 287 1.43 16.34 -6.02
N LEU A 288 1.68 17.06 -7.11
CA LEU A 288 1.42 18.50 -7.17
C LEU A 288 -0.08 18.79 -6.97
N GLU A 289 -0.95 18.02 -7.60
CA GLU A 289 -2.43 18.15 -7.52
C GLU A 289 -3.06 17.39 -6.33
N ARG A 290 -2.28 16.97 -5.33
CA ARG A 290 -2.72 16.21 -4.14
C ARG A 290 -3.91 16.79 -3.40
N THR A 291 -4.20 18.08 -3.58
CA THR A 291 -5.35 18.74 -2.96
C THR A 291 -6.67 18.16 -3.42
N VAL A 292 -6.74 17.63 -4.65
CA VAL A 292 -7.93 17.02 -5.25
C VAL A 292 -8.25 15.68 -4.56
N PRO A 293 -7.38 14.65 -4.55
CA PRO A 293 -7.66 13.41 -3.84
C PRO A 293 -7.79 13.58 -2.32
N ILE A 294 -7.04 14.50 -1.69
CA ILE A 294 -7.21 14.81 -0.27
C ILE A 294 -8.60 15.39 -0.01
N GLY A 295 -9.09 16.32 -0.84
CA GLY A 295 -10.42 16.89 -0.73
C GLY A 295 -11.53 15.85 -0.87
N ASP A 296 -11.39 14.91 -1.79
CA ASP A 296 -12.33 13.80 -1.95
C ASP A 296 -12.34 12.85 -0.74
N ILE A 297 -11.16 12.53 -0.19
CA ILE A 297 -11.04 11.72 1.03
C ILE A 297 -11.74 12.42 2.20
N LEU A 298 -11.48 13.70 2.41
CA LEU A 298 -12.10 14.50 3.48
C LEU A 298 -13.62 14.56 3.34
N ALA A 299 -14.14 14.76 2.13
CA ALA A 299 -15.57 14.75 1.85
C ALA A 299 -16.19 13.39 2.15
N TRP A 300 -15.55 12.29 1.70
CA TRP A 300 -16.00 10.93 1.94
C TRP A 300 -15.96 10.54 3.42
N MET A 301 -14.94 10.95 4.17
CA MET A 301 -14.87 10.69 5.62
C MET A 301 -16.00 11.38 6.39
N ARG A 302 -16.49 12.52 5.91
CA ARG A 302 -17.64 13.25 6.50
C ARG A 302 -18.96 12.58 6.15
N ASP A 303 -19.16 12.26 4.88
CA ASP A 303 -20.36 11.60 4.36
C ASP A 303 -19.97 10.58 3.26
N GLN A 304 -19.99 9.30 3.64
CA GLN A 304 -19.66 8.21 2.74
C GLN A 304 -20.71 7.99 1.64
N SER A 305 -21.90 8.57 1.76
CA SER A 305 -22.98 8.47 0.77
C SER A 305 -22.88 9.55 -0.32
N ALA A 306 -22.32 10.71 0.00
CA ALA A 306 -22.22 11.86 -0.91
C ALA A 306 -21.28 11.60 -2.09
N PRO A 307 -21.55 12.14 -3.28
CA PRO A 307 -20.62 12.07 -4.41
C PRO A 307 -19.28 12.72 -4.06
N LEU A 308 -18.18 12.19 -4.63
CA LEU A 308 -16.86 12.83 -4.50
C LEU A 308 -16.85 14.17 -5.25
N PRO A 309 -16.33 15.26 -4.66
CA PRO A 309 -16.32 16.61 -5.26
C PRO A 309 -15.65 16.66 -6.65
N SER A 310 -14.53 15.93 -6.84
CA SER A 310 -13.82 15.86 -8.11
C SER A 310 -14.53 15.06 -9.21
N ARG A 311 -15.60 14.34 -8.88
CA ARG A 311 -16.27 13.35 -9.73
C ARG A 311 -15.41 12.11 -10.06
N ALA A 312 -14.31 11.88 -9.34
CA ALA A 312 -13.39 10.74 -9.56
C ALA A 312 -14.10 9.39 -9.54
N GLY A 313 -15.21 9.26 -8.80
CA GLY A 313 -16.05 8.06 -8.82
C GLY A 313 -16.70 7.80 -10.18
N ARG A 314 -17.17 8.84 -10.89
CA ARG A 314 -17.71 8.69 -12.25
C ARG A 314 -16.60 8.34 -13.25
N LEU A 315 -15.43 8.95 -13.10
CA LEU A 315 -14.26 8.64 -13.93
C LEU A 315 -13.81 7.18 -13.73
N ALA A 316 -13.89 6.66 -12.51
CA ALA A 316 -13.56 5.27 -12.21
C ALA A 316 -14.48 4.28 -12.97
N TRP A 317 -15.78 4.52 -12.97
CA TRP A 317 -16.73 3.69 -13.72
C TRP A 317 -16.53 3.79 -15.22
N ALA A 318 -16.33 4.99 -15.77
CA ALA A 318 -16.03 5.18 -17.18
C ALA A 318 -14.74 4.46 -17.59
N TRP A 319 -13.71 4.54 -16.76
CA TRP A 319 -12.43 3.87 -16.98
C TRP A 319 -12.55 2.33 -16.95
N LEU A 320 -13.37 1.77 -16.05
CA LEU A 320 -13.65 0.33 -16.00
C LEU A 320 -14.37 -0.18 -17.24
N GLN A 321 -15.30 0.62 -17.77
CA GLN A 321 -16.10 0.28 -18.96
C GLN A 321 -15.35 0.49 -20.26
N GLY A 322 -14.15 1.10 -20.24
CA GLY A 322 -13.39 1.42 -21.46
C GLY A 322 -14.04 2.49 -22.31
N ALA A 323 -14.78 3.43 -21.72
CA ALA A 323 -15.47 4.50 -22.44
C ALA A 323 -14.50 5.32 -23.33
N PRO A 324 -14.94 5.79 -24.53
CA PRO A 324 -14.15 6.65 -25.40
C PRO A 324 -13.68 7.90 -24.65
N GLY A 325 -12.38 8.20 -24.70
CA GLY A 325 -11.76 9.30 -23.94
C GLY A 325 -11.12 8.88 -22.61
N SER A 326 -11.31 7.63 -22.17
CA SER A 326 -10.46 7.06 -21.10
C SER A 326 -9.06 6.77 -21.66
N PRO A 327 -7.97 6.87 -20.86
CA PRO A 327 -6.62 6.49 -21.29
C PRO A 327 -6.53 5.08 -21.90
N ALA A 328 -7.44 4.18 -21.53
CA ALA A 328 -7.56 2.83 -22.10
C ALA A 328 -8.05 2.81 -23.56
N GLY A 329 -8.87 3.78 -23.98
CA GLY A 329 -9.34 3.91 -25.37
C GLY A 329 -8.25 4.40 -26.32
N ARG A 330 -7.25 5.11 -25.83
CA ARG A 330 -6.11 5.58 -26.65
C ARG A 330 -5.12 4.46 -27.01
N PHE A 331 -5.00 3.42 -26.20
CA PHE A 331 -4.15 2.26 -26.51
C PHE A 331 -4.82 1.23 -27.45
N ALA A 332 -6.15 1.19 -27.49
CA ALA A 332 -6.88 0.32 -28.43
C ALA A 332 -6.85 0.88 -29.87
N SER A 333 -6.95 2.21 -30.04
CA SER A 333 -6.96 2.84 -31.38
C SER A 333 -5.60 2.84 -32.09
N SER A 334 -4.48 2.71 -31.34
CA SER A 334 -3.14 2.66 -31.93
C SER A 334 -2.74 1.27 -32.43
N ARG A 335 -3.48 0.20 -32.08
CA ARG A 335 -3.23 -1.16 -32.62
C ARG A 335 -3.98 -1.40 -33.91
N ASP A 336 -5.16 -0.79 -34.13
CA ASP A 336 -5.93 -0.96 -35.36
C ASP A 336 -5.37 -0.14 -36.52
N SER A 337 -4.57 0.91 -36.26
CA SER A 337 -3.94 1.71 -37.33
C SER A 337 -2.65 1.13 -37.91
N LEU A 338 -2.11 0.06 -37.32
CA LEU A 338 -0.91 -0.62 -37.83
C LEU A 338 -1.20 -1.88 -38.67
N THR A 339 -2.48 -2.31 -38.77
CA THR A 339 -2.86 -3.50 -39.51
C THR A 339 -3.42 -3.23 -40.92
N THR A 340 -3.65 -1.97 -41.32
CA THR A 340 -4.22 -1.61 -42.62
C THR A 340 -3.21 -1.08 -43.66
N ALA A 341 -1.91 -1.19 -43.40
CA ALA A 341 -0.84 -0.72 -44.31
C ALA A 341 -0.04 -1.85 -44.96
N ARG A 342 -0.62 -3.01 -45.19
CA ARG A 342 -0.07 -4.06 -46.06
C ARG A 342 -1.26 -4.72 -46.78
N ASP A 343 -1.55 -4.24 -47.94
CA ASP A 343 -2.04 -4.94 -49.14
C ASP A 343 -2.61 -3.90 -50.10
N SER A 344 -1.82 -3.52 -51.08
CA SER A 344 -2.24 -3.14 -52.42
C SER A 344 -1.05 -3.18 -53.37
N PRO A 345 -1.24 -3.62 -54.58
CA PRO A 345 -0.33 -4.40 -55.44
C PRO A 345 0.82 -3.57 -56.07
#